data_c868a3ddf63909cb541a2ccca77871ee
#
_entry.id   c868a3ddf63909cb541a2ccca77871ee
#
_cell.length_a   1.000
_cell.length_b   1.000
_cell.length_c   1.000
_cell.angle_alpha   90.00
_cell.angle_beta   90.00
_cell.angle_gamma   90.00
#
_symmetry.space_group_name_H-M   'P 1'
#
loop_
_entity.id
_entity.type
_entity.pdbx_description
1 polymer ?
#
loop_
_entity_poly.entity_id
_entity_poly.type
_entity_poly.pdbx_seq_one_letter_code
_entity_poly.pdbx_strand_id
1 'polypeptide(L)'
;MQEHELRPWPLPRIIGKGNARIRKLPQAMPPQPILFVHHANDMYGADIGLLHSIKSLDRQKYVPIVILPSDMPIGMMSPELDRLGVEYHFAHLGILRRKYLTARAIIPLIIELLRGVAYVRSTARSRRVALVYTNTFVTVSGAIGGKLAGVPVLWHIREILAMPRPVRWLLYKMLSLCADRVVCISRAVRDSVLKEAPNLASKSVVVYNAITAAANSGAGQHIGLREELGVPQSAPLVGMVGRVSHWKGQEILAEAAALVLRGHPEAYFVAVGSYFADESHYLDKLKSLIASLGLDGRFRLVDYRSNVTDVYRALDIFVLPSVKPEPFGRVTVEAMTQGRAVIATNHGGTVELIEEGVTGMLVPPADPKALAAAIELLLSDPALRYKMGQAASIYAREHFGLPGHSEQMRKIVDDLVTHV
;
A
#
# COMPACT_ATOMS: atom_id res chain seq x y z
N MET A 1 19.68 22.57 -71.20
CA MET A 1 20.63 21.47 -71.46
C MET A 1 22.01 22.02 -71.21
N GLN A 2 22.57 21.83 -70.03
CA GLN A 2 24.00 21.90 -69.75
C GLN A 2 24.17 21.14 -68.44
N GLU A 3 24.85 20.02 -68.52
CA GLU A 3 25.30 19.18 -67.44
C GLU A 3 26.39 19.93 -66.65
N HIS A 4 26.22 20.15 -65.37
CA HIS A 4 27.29 20.60 -64.51
C HIS A 4 27.86 19.40 -63.76
N GLU A 5 29.01 18.94 -64.16
CA GLU A 5 29.87 18.00 -63.44
C GLU A 5 30.27 18.55 -62.10
N LEU A 6 29.94 17.83 -61.06
CA LEU A 6 30.42 18.07 -59.68
C LEU A 6 31.78 17.38 -59.51
N ARG A 7 32.84 18.19 -59.34
CA ARG A 7 34.20 17.72 -59.05
C ARG A 7 34.22 17.22 -57.55
N PRO A 8 34.90 16.09 -57.29
CA PRO A 8 35.03 15.62 -55.91
C PRO A 8 36.03 16.48 -55.09
N TRP A 9 35.63 16.78 -53.85
CA TRP A 9 36.44 17.50 -52.85
C TRP A 9 37.61 16.63 -52.39
N PRO A 10 38.84 17.16 -52.23
CA PRO A 10 39.98 16.39 -51.75
C PRO A 10 39.89 16.12 -50.27
N LEU A 11 40.01 14.85 -49.87
CA LEU A 11 40.11 14.40 -48.46
C LEU A 11 41.48 14.85 -47.87
N PRO A 12 41.50 15.38 -46.65
CA PRO A 12 42.75 15.68 -45.97
C PRO A 12 43.47 14.39 -45.53
N ARG A 13 44.74 14.25 -45.87
CA ARG A 13 45.64 13.20 -45.37
C ARG A 13 45.87 13.41 -43.87
N ILE A 14 45.34 12.52 -43.07
CA ILE A 14 45.71 12.45 -41.64
C ILE A 14 46.94 11.55 -41.52
N ILE A 15 48.10 12.16 -41.36
CA ILE A 15 49.29 11.50 -40.86
C ILE A 15 49.40 11.86 -39.40
N GLY A 16 49.17 10.89 -38.54
CA GLY A 16 49.34 11.03 -37.10
C GLY A 16 49.29 9.67 -36.42
N LYS A 17 50.46 9.00 -36.34
CA LYS A 17 50.65 7.87 -35.41
C LYS A 17 50.56 8.37 -33.99
N GLY A 18 49.38 8.60 -33.49
CA GLY A 18 49.12 8.81 -32.05
C GLY A 18 48.59 7.51 -31.46
N ASN A 19 49.30 6.91 -30.52
CA ASN A 19 48.82 5.85 -29.65
C ASN A 19 47.62 6.39 -28.84
N ALA A 20 46.42 6.35 -29.43
CA ALA A 20 45.21 6.58 -28.68
C ALA A 20 45.07 5.43 -27.67
N ARG A 21 45.46 5.67 -26.43
CA ARG A 21 45.05 4.83 -25.30
C ARG A 21 43.54 4.86 -25.29
N ILE A 22 42.92 3.79 -25.76
CA ILE A 22 41.48 3.51 -25.57
C ILE A 22 41.29 3.52 -24.07
N ARG A 23 40.74 4.60 -23.49
CA ARG A 23 40.23 4.59 -22.15
C ARG A 23 39.17 3.50 -22.11
N LYS A 24 39.50 2.36 -21.50
CA LYS A 24 38.47 1.35 -21.15
C LYS A 24 37.42 2.09 -20.38
N LEU A 25 36.20 2.19 -20.93
CA LEU A 25 35.03 2.62 -20.16
C LEU A 25 34.99 1.75 -18.90
N PRO A 26 34.73 2.32 -17.73
CA PRO A 26 34.61 1.55 -16.52
C PRO A 26 33.60 0.46 -16.77
N GLN A 27 34.01 -0.80 -16.59
CA GLN A 27 33.06 -1.93 -16.65
C GLN A 27 31.97 -1.65 -15.63
N ALA A 28 30.72 -1.60 -16.09
CA ALA A 28 29.58 -1.44 -15.20
C ALA A 28 29.67 -2.53 -14.13
N MET A 29 29.67 -2.15 -12.86
CA MET A 29 29.68 -3.10 -11.76
C MET A 29 28.42 -3.98 -11.89
N PRO A 30 28.53 -5.29 -11.59
CA PRO A 30 27.35 -6.16 -11.63
C PRO A 30 26.29 -5.63 -10.65
N PRO A 31 25.01 -5.75 -10.99
CA PRO A 31 23.93 -5.28 -10.13
C PRO A 31 24.01 -5.91 -8.72
N GLN A 32 23.87 -5.05 -7.69
CA GLN A 32 24.00 -5.47 -6.30
C GLN A 32 22.67 -6.07 -5.78
N PRO A 33 22.69 -7.20 -5.04
CA PRO A 33 21.48 -7.77 -4.49
C PRO A 33 20.89 -6.92 -3.35
N ILE A 34 19.56 -6.71 -3.38
CA ILE A 34 18.79 -6.15 -2.28
C ILE A 34 17.86 -7.24 -1.75
N LEU A 35 17.95 -7.54 -0.47
CA LEU A 35 17.17 -8.58 0.17
C LEU A 35 15.92 -8.01 0.83
N PHE A 36 14.76 -8.34 0.28
CA PHE A 36 13.46 -7.99 0.83
C PHE A 36 12.96 -9.11 1.74
N VAL A 37 12.60 -8.77 2.98
CA VAL A 37 12.02 -9.72 3.94
C VAL A 37 10.59 -9.32 4.22
N HIS A 38 9.64 -10.21 3.95
CA HIS A 38 8.22 -9.93 3.97
C HIS A 38 7.42 -10.91 4.84
N HIS A 39 6.24 -10.48 5.31
CA HIS A 39 5.45 -11.18 6.33
C HIS A 39 4.34 -12.08 5.78
N ALA A 40 4.01 -11.98 4.50
CA ALA A 40 2.86 -12.64 3.90
C ALA A 40 3.14 -13.05 2.44
N ASN A 41 2.29 -13.91 1.89
CA ASN A 41 2.24 -14.27 0.48
C ASN A 41 0.83 -13.99 -0.08
N ASP A 42 0.27 -12.83 0.29
CA ASP A 42 -1.06 -12.37 -0.12
C ASP A 42 -0.97 -11.18 -1.10
N MET A 43 -2.10 -10.50 -1.35
CA MET A 43 -2.19 -9.28 -2.17
C MET A 43 -2.99 -8.18 -1.48
N TYR A 44 -2.75 -7.96 -0.19
CA TYR A 44 -3.30 -6.83 0.56
C TYR A 44 -2.40 -5.59 0.47
N GLY A 45 -2.75 -4.53 1.17
CA GLY A 45 -2.07 -3.23 1.06
C GLY A 45 -0.56 -3.25 1.30
N ALA A 46 -0.07 -4.04 2.27
CA ALA A 46 1.35 -4.16 2.55
C ALA A 46 2.11 -4.93 1.46
N ASP A 47 1.45 -5.92 0.86
CA ASP A 47 2.00 -6.77 -0.20
C ASP A 47 2.15 -5.97 -1.49
N ILE A 48 1.09 -5.25 -1.89
CA ILE A 48 1.11 -4.36 -3.05
C ILE A 48 2.15 -3.24 -2.85
N GLY A 49 2.26 -2.70 -1.64
CA GLY A 49 3.27 -1.69 -1.32
C GLY A 49 4.70 -2.22 -1.43
N LEU A 50 4.96 -3.50 -1.11
CA LEU A 50 6.26 -4.13 -1.35
C LEU A 50 6.54 -4.25 -2.85
N LEU A 51 5.57 -4.71 -3.65
CA LEU A 51 5.72 -4.80 -5.10
C LEU A 51 6.02 -3.43 -5.73
N HIS A 52 5.42 -2.35 -5.26
CA HIS A 52 5.75 -1.00 -5.70
C HIS A 52 7.20 -0.62 -5.33
N SER A 53 7.66 -0.97 -4.14
CA SER A 53 9.06 -0.74 -3.74
C SER A 53 10.04 -1.55 -4.60
N ILE A 54 9.72 -2.79 -4.95
CA ILE A 54 10.52 -3.62 -5.86
C ILE A 54 10.53 -3.04 -7.29
N LYS A 55 9.35 -2.62 -7.80
CA LYS A 55 9.23 -1.96 -9.12
C LYS A 55 9.95 -0.61 -9.18
N SER A 56 10.16 0.02 -8.04
CA SER A 56 10.88 1.30 -7.92
C SER A 56 12.40 1.17 -8.07
N LEU A 57 12.97 -0.02 -7.92
CA LEU A 57 14.40 -0.22 -8.03
C LEU A 57 14.93 0.05 -9.44
N ASP A 58 16.12 0.64 -9.52
CA ASP A 58 16.92 0.66 -10.73
C ASP A 58 17.52 -0.74 -10.97
N ARG A 59 16.93 -1.49 -11.91
CA ARG A 59 17.35 -2.87 -12.22
C ARG A 59 18.73 -2.96 -12.89
N GLN A 60 19.30 -1.85 -13.33
CA GLN A 60 20.69 -1.81 -13.82
C GLN A 60 21.69 -1.80 -12.65
N LYS A 61 21.27 -1.25 -11.50
CA LYS A 61 22.08 -1.18 -10.27
C LYS A 61 21.78 -2.29 -9.28
N TYR A 62 20.53 -2.76 -9.22
CA TYR A 62 20.04 -3.61 -8.12
C TYR A 62 19.24 -4.81 -8.61
N VAL A 63 19.46 -5.96 -7.96
CA VAL A 63 18.69 -7.19 -8.15
C VAL A 63 17.90 -7.49 -6.86
N PRO A 64 16.57 -7.46 -6.87
CA PRO A 64 15.78 -7.84 -5.71
C PRO A 64 15.78 -9.35 -5.52
N ILE A 65 15.91 -9.77 -4.26
CA ILE A 65 15.68 -11.13 -3.76
C ILE A 65 14.65 -11.01 -2.65
N VAL A 66 13.60 -11.84 -2.66
CA VAL A 66 12.50 -11.76 -1.67
C VAL A 66 12.51 -13.01 -0.79
N ILE A 67 12.38 -12.82 0.52
CA ILE A 67 12.10 -13.92 1.47
C ILE A 67 10.65 -13.80 1.92
N LEU A 68 9.87 -14.84 1.66
CA LEU A 68 8.48 -15.02 2.08
C LEU A 68 8.39 -16.01 3.24
N PRO A 69 7.35 -15.93 4.08
CA PRO A 69 7.18 -16.85 5.19
C PRO A 69 6.75 -18.25 4.73
N SER A 70 7.41 -19.29 5.24
CA SER A 70 7.11 -20.68 4.89
C SER A 70 5.77 -21.20 5.45
N ASP A 71 5.16 -20.50 6.39
CA ASP A 71 3.81 -20.82 6.90
C ASP A 71 2.68 -20.32 5.99
N MET A 72 3.02 -19.66 4.86
CA MET A 72 2.11 -19.23 3.80
C MET A 72 2.69 -19.57 2.41
N PRO A 73 2.90 -20.85 2.08
CA PRO A 73 3.58 -21.24 0.84
C PRO A 73 2.73 -21.02 -0.42
N ILE A 74 1.41 -20.99 -0.27
CA ILE A 74 0.45 -20.76 -1.36
C ILE A 74 -0.14 -19.36 -1.16
N GLY A 75 -0.09 -18.53 -2.21
CA GLY A 75 -0.62 -17.18 -2.17
C GLY A 75 -0.50 -16.45 -3.50
N MET A 76 -0.88 -15.19 -3.51
CA MET A 76 -0.98 -14.41 -4.73
C MET A 76 0.28 -13.59 -5.05
N MET A 77 1.19 -13.39 -4.07
CA MET A 77 2.40 -12.59 -4.27
C MET A 77 3.46 -13.36 -5.07
N SER A 78 3.67 -14.65 -4.79
CA SER A 78 4.68 -15.44 -5.50
C SER A 78 4.48 -15.48 -7.02
N PRO A 79 3.25 -15.68 -7.58
CA PRO A 79 3.02 -15.55 -9.01
C PRO A 79 3.31 -14.16 -9.59
N GLU A 80 3.11 -13.11 -8.80
CA GLU A 80 3.43 -11.74 -9.24
C GLU A 80 4.94 -11.50 -9.25
N LEU A 81 5.70 -12.07 -8.30
CA LEU A 81 7.16 -12.05 -8.30
C LEU A 81 7.73 -12.80 -9.52
N ASP A 82 7.13 -13.94 -9.89
CA ASP A 82 7.49 -14.68 -11.11
C ASP A 82 7.32 -13.82 -12.35
N ARG A 83 6.18 -13.10 -12.49
CA ARG A 83 5.94 -12.18 -13.61
C ARG A 83 6.95 -11.05 -13.68
N LEU A 84 7.47 -10.61 -12.52
CA LEU A 84 8.47 -9.55 -12.44
C LEU A 84 9.90 -10.06 -12.62
N GLY A 85 10.11 -11.36 -12.78
CA GLY A 85 11.43 -11.99 -12.84
C GLY A 85 12.23 -11.76 -11.55
N VAL A 86 11.58 -11.87 -10.40
CA VAL A 86 12.17 -11.66 -9.08
C VAL A 86 12.39 -12.99 -8.37
N GLU A 87 13.65 -13.25 -8.01
CA GLU A 87 14.01 -14.42 -7.20
C GLU A 87 13.35 -14.34 -5.82
N TYR A 88 12.71 -15.42 -5.36
CA TYR A 88 12.18 -15.50 -4.01
C TYR A 88 12.40 -16.87 -3.36
N HIS A 89 12.39 -16.88 -2.03
CA HIS A 89 12.56 -18.07 -1.20
C HIS A 89 11.54 -18.07 -0.08
N PHE A 90 11.16 -19.26 0.38
CA PHE A 90 10.36 -19.43 1.58
C PHE A 90 11.25 -19.79 2.76
N ALA A 91 11.05 -19.13 3.91
CA ALA A 91 11.80 -19.39 5.12
C ALA A 91 10.94 -19.25 6.39
N HIS A 92 11.38 -19.89 7.46
CA HIS A 92 10.84 -19.69 8.79
C HIS A 92 11.28 -18.31 9.29
N LEU A 93 10.38 -17.34 9.34
CA LEU A 93 10.71 -15.96 9.67
C LEU A 93 10.32 -15.53 11.08
N GLY A 94 9.54 -16.36 11.79
CA GLY A 94 9.03 -15.98 13.12
C GLY A 94 8.16 -14.71 13.07
N ILE A 95 7.25 -14.64 12.11
CA ILE A 95 6.35 -13.49 11.94
C ILE A 95 5.45 -13.36 13.15
N LEU A 96 5.41 -12.18 13.77
CA LEU A 96 4.59 -11.92 14.95
C LEU A 96 3.10 -11.82 14.57
N ARG A 97 2.41 -12.97 14.62
CA ARG A 97 0.95 -13.08 14.38
C ARG A 97 0.18 -13.13 15.69
N ARG A 98 -1.10 -12.76 15.69
CA ARG A 98 -1.98 -12.81 16.87
C ARG A 98 -1.99 -14.19 17.55
N LYS A 99 -1.93 -15.28 16.77
CA LYS A 99 -1.88 -16.66 17.29
C LYS A 99 -0.71 -16.94 18.24
N TYR A 100 0.37 -16.14 18.18
CA TYR A 100 1.55 -16.29 19.04
C TYR A 100 1.50 -15.44 20.32
N LEU A 101 0.43 -14.69 20.56
CA LEU A 101 0.27 -13.89 21.79
C LEU A 101 -0.21 -14.71 22.98
N THR A 102 -0.11 -16.04 22.94
CA THR A 102 -0.39 -16.96 24.04
C THR A 102 0.89 -17.45 24.67
N ALA A 103 0.89 -17.69 26.00
CA ALA A 103 2.10 -18.14 26.70
C ALA A 103 2.73 -19.41 26.11
N ARG A 104 1.89 -20.34 25.61
CA ARG A 104 2.36 -21.61 25.01
C ARG A 104 3.01 -21.42 23.65
N ALA A 105 2.71 -20.34 22.95
CA ALA A 105 3.20 -20.06 21.60
C ALA A 105 4.50 -19.22 21.57
N ILE A 106 4.94 -18.70 22.71
CA ILE A 106 6.12 -17.83 22.81
C ILE A 106 7.40 -18.60 22.45
N ILE A 107 7.58 -19.81 22.98
CA ILE A 107 8.79 -20.62 22.72
C ILE A 107 8.89 -20.99 21.22
N PRO A 108 7.85 -21.55 20.57
CA PRO A 108 7.85 -21.75 19.13
C PRO A 108 8.16 -20.48 18.34
N LEU A 109 7.57 -19.34 18.71
CA LEU A 109 7.84 -18.05 18.04
C LEU A 109 9.32 -17.66 18.13
N ILE A 110 9.95 -17.81 19.32
CA ILE A 110 11.37 -17.49 19.50
C ILE A 110 12.24 -18.40 18.62
N ILE A 111 11.94 -19.70 18.56
CA ILE A 111 12.67 -20.65 17.71
C ILE A 111 12.56 -20.24 16.23
N GLU A 112 11.35 -19.95 15.76
CA GLU A 112 11.11 -19.50 14.38
C GLU A 112 11.81 -18.17 14.10
N LEU A 113 11.80 -17.24 15.04
CA LEU A 113 12.52 -15.97 14.93
C LEU A 113 14.04 -16.19 14.81
N LEU A 114 14.62 -17.02 15.65
CA LEU A 114 16.05 -17.34 15.59
C LEU A 114 16.45 -18.02 14.28
N ARG A 115 15.61 -18.94 13.78
CA ARG A 115 15.80 -19.56 12.45
C ARG A 115 15.77 -18.52 11.35
N GLY A 116 14.78 -17.60 11.40
CA GLY A 116 14.65 -16.51 10.44
C GLY A 116 15.86 -15.58 10.46
N VAL A 117 16.32 -15.18 11.63
CA VAL A 117 17.53 -14.36 11.80
C VAL A 117 18.76 -15.04 11.21
N ALA A 118 18.95 -16.31 11.50
CA ALA A 118 20.08 -17.08 10.98
C ALA A 118 20.01 -17.21 9.44
N TYR A 119 18.82 -17.46 8.90
CA TYR A 119 18.61 -17.56 7.45
C TYR A 119 18.88 -16.23 6.74
N VAL A 120 18.31 -15.14 7.21
CA VAL A 120 18.53 -13.79 6.64
C VAL A 120 20.01 -13.41 6.70
N ARG A 121 20.66 -13.62 7.86
CA ARG A 121 22.11 -13.34 8.03
C ARG A 121 22.96 -14.15 7.05
N SER A 122 22.69 -15.44 6.93
CA SER A 122 23.41 -16.35 6.01
C SER A 122 23.22 -15.93 4.56
N THR A 123 21.97 -15.67 4.14
CA THR A 123 21.64 -15.22 2.79
C THR A 123 22.30 -13.86 2.48
N ALA A 124 22.23 -12.91 3.41
CA ALA A 124 22.82 -11.58 3.22
C ALA A 124 24.34 -11.67 2.99
N ARG A 125 25.03 -12.54 3.72
CA ARG A 125 26.49 -12.74 3.57
C ARG A 125 26.86 -13.53 2.33
N SER A 126 26.21 -14.67 2.08
CA SER A 126 26.54 -15.55 0.95
C SER A 126 26.24 -14.90 -0.40
N ARG A 127 25.18 -14.09 -0.47
CA ARG A 127 24.76 -13.38 -1.69
C ARG A 127 25.38 -11.97 -1.79
N ARG A 128 26.22 -11.55 -0.82
CA ARG A 128 26.82 -10.20 -0.77
C ARG A 128 25.80 -9.10 -0.93
N VAL A 129 24.71 -9.19 -0.14
CA VAL A 129 23.58 -8.26 -0.20
C VAL A 129 24.04 -6.86 0.21
N ALA A 130 23.67 -5.85 -0.58
CA ALA A 130 24.04 -4.46 -0.32
C ALA A 130 23.09 -3.78 0.68
N LEU A 131 21.82 -4.25 0.76
CA LEU A 131 20.78 -3.68 1.63
C LEU A 131 19.78 -4.76 2.03
N VAL A 132 19.41 -4.83 3.31
CA VAL A 132 18.26 -5.59 3.77
C VAL A 132 17.06 -4.66 3.92
N TYR A 133 16.01 -4.90 3.16
CA TYR A 133 14.75 -4.19 3.20
C TYR A 133 13.73 -5.02 3.99
N THR A 134 13.39 -4.57 5.19
CA THR A 134 12.40 -5.21 6.06
C THR A 134 11.04 -4.53 5.88
N ASN A 135 10.02 -5.29 5.48
CA ASN A 135 8.67 -4.77 5.25
C ASN A 135 7.76 -5.11 6.44
N THR A 136 7.12 -4.10 7.02
CA THR A 136 6.25 -4.13 8.21
C THR A 136 6.98 -4.34 9.55
N PHE A 137 6.31 -3.97 10.66
CA PHE A 137 6.87 -4.13 12.01
C PHE A 137 7.08 -5.58 12.41
N VAL A 138 6.20 -6.47 11.93
CA VAL A 138 6.17 -7.87 12.39
C VAL A 138 7.28 -8.74 11.81
N THR A 139 8.11 -8.20 10.90
CA THR A 139 9.18 -8.91 10.21
C THR A 139 10.54 -8.68 10.88
N VAL A 140 10.60 -8.88 12.20
CA VAL A 140 11.77 -8.56 13.04
C VAL A 140 13.04 -9.32 12.63
N SER A 141 12.89 -10.56 12.15
CA SER A 141 14.02 -11.41 11.71
C SER A 141 14.82 -10.77 10.56
N GLY A 142 14.15 -10.04 9.67
CA GLY A 142 14.81 -9.32 8.58
C GLY A 142 15.79 -8.28 9.10
N ALA A 143 15.34 -7.43 10.03
CA ALA A 143 16.16 -6.35 10.58
C ALA A 143 17.32 -6.88 11.43
N ILE A 144 17.05 -7.83 12.34
CA ILE A 144 18.12 -8.42 13.18
C ILE A 144 19.13 -9.16 12.31
N GLY A 145 18.67 -9.97 11.34
CA GLY A 145 19.54 -10.73 10.45
C GLY A 145 20.44 -9.84 9.61
N GLY A 146 19.89 -8.75 9.05
CA GLY A 146 20.64 -7.74 8.31
C GLY A 146 21.70 -7.05 9.17
N LYS A 147 21.33 -6.61 10.37
CA LYS A 147 22.26 -5.97 11.31
C LYS A 147 23.40 -6.92 11.72
N LEU A 148 23.09 -8.17 12.02
CA LEU A 148 24.10 -9.19 12.34
C LEU A 148 24.94 -9.63 11.13
N ALA A 149 24.48 -9.39 9.92
CA ALA A 149 25.28 -9.58 8.72
C ALA A 149 26.26 -8.43 8.47
N GLY A 150 26.09 -7.29 9.13
CA GLY A 150 26.83 -6.05 8.88
C GLY A 150 26.35 -5.29 7.63
N VAL A 151 25.10 -5.51 7.24
CA VAL A 151 24.46 -4.91 6.05
C VAL A 151 23.48 -3.81 6.49
N PRO A 152 23.42 -2.66 5.81
CA PRO A 152 22.42 -1.63 6.08
C PRO A 152 21.01 -2.18 6.10
N VAL A 153 20.18 -1.66 7.01
CA VAL A 153 18.79 -2.07 7.19
C VAL A 153 17.86 -0.91 6.93
N LEU A 154 17.05 -1.01 5.88
CA LEU A 154 15.89 -0.17 5.66
C LEU A 154 14.66 -0.88 6.24
N TRP A 155 13.96 -0.23 7.18
CA TRP A 155 12.74 -0.80 7.75
C TRP A 155 11.53 0.04 7.34
N HIS A 156 10.65 -0.53 6.51
CA HIS A 156 9.47 0.13 5.99
C HIS A 156 8.25 -0.18 6.86
N ILE A 157 7.77 0.81 7.59
CA ILE A 157 6.67 0.71 8.56
C ILE A 157 5.36 1.07 7.87
N ARG A 158 4.41 0.14 7.91
CA ARG A 158 3.12 0.24 7.21
C ARG A 158 1.91 0.22 8.13
N GLU A 159 2.13 0.13 9.43
CA GLU A 159 1.08 0.01 10.43
C GLU A 159 1.30 0.94 11.63
N ILE A 160 0.21 1.31 12.28
CA ILE A 160 0.17 1.90 13.61
C ILE A 160 -0.04 0.74 14.59
N LEU A 161 0.94 0.48 15.46
CA LEU A 161 0.90 -0.70 16.34
C LEU A 161 -0.17 -0.60 17.43
N ALA A 162 -1.16 -1.49 17.37
CA ALA A 162 -2.18 -1.70 18.41
C ALA A 162 -1.90 -2.99 19.19
N MET A 163 -0.73 -3.04 19.85
CA MET A 163 -0.27 -4.21 20.62
C MET A 163 -0.13 -3.88 22.12
N PRO A 164 -0.10 -4.89 23.02
CA PRO A 164 0.19 -4.69 24.44
C PRO A 164 1.51 -3.93 24.65
N ARG A 165 1.55 -3.06 25.65
CA ARG A 165 2.68 -2.16 25.94
C ARG A 165 4.05 -2.85 25.93
N PRO A 166 4.26 -4.03 26.57
CA PRO A 166 5.59 -4.68 26.58
C PRO A 166 6.05 -5.11 25.19
N VAL A 167 5.14 -5.67 24.41
CA VAL A 167 5.44 -6.13 23.03
C VAL A 167 5.74 -4.91 22.15
N ARG A 168 4.95 -3.85 22.26
CA ARG A 168 5.13 -2.61 21.54
C ARG A 168 6.49 -1.97 21.88
N TRP A 169 6.82 -1.85 23.17
CA TRP A 169 8.12 -1.35 23.62
C TRP A 169 9.28 -2.15 23.02
N LEU A 170 9.20 -3.49 23.04
CA LEU A 170 10.25 -4.36 22.48
C LEU A 170 10.43 -4.12 20.98
N LEU A 171 9.33 -4.02 20.23
CA LEU A 171 9.38 -3.79 18.78
C LEU A 171 10.02 -2.43 18.45
N TYR A 172 9.65 -1.36 19.15
CA TYR A 172 10.27 -0.04 18.94
C TYR A 172 11.74 -0.01 19.37
N LYS A 173 12.10 -0.78 20.39
CA LYS A 173 13.51 -0.96 20.77
C LYS A 173 14.30 -1.67 19.68
N MET A 174 13.75 -2.73 19.09
CA MET A 174 14.36 -3.42 17.95
C MET A 174 14.49 -2.49 16.73
N LEU A 175 13.44 -1.73 16.43
CA LEU A 175 13.49 -0.72 15.37
C LEU A 175 14.63 0.28 15.58
N SER A 176 14.77 0.81 16.79
CA SER A 176 15.83 1.78 17.14
C SER A 176 17.24 1.20 17.02
N LEU A 177 17.42 -0.07 17.36
CA LEU A 177 18.73 -0.73 17.36
C LEU A 177 19.15 -1.21 15.96
N CYS A 178 18.19 -1.67 15.16
CA CYS A 178 18.50 -2.38 13.92
C CYS A 178 18.37 -1.50 12.67
N ALA A 179 17.45 -0.51 12.65
CA ALA A 179 17.22 0.28 11.45
C ALA A 179 18.28 1.36 11.26
N ASP A 180 18.85 1.42 10.06
CA ASP A 180 19.71 2.53 9.61
C ASP A 180 18.85 3.61 8.92
N ARG A 181 17.73 3.21 8.32
CA ARG A 181 16.67 4.10 7.81
C ARG A 181 15.28 3.51 8.10
N VAL A 182 14.35 4.35 8.51
CA VAL A 182 12.94 4.01 8.71
C VAL A 182 12.11 4.75 7.67
N VAL A 183 11.37 4.03 6.85
CA VAL A 183 10.40 4.60 5.92
C VAL A 183 9.02 4.40 6.51
N CYS A 184 8.22 5.46 6.60
CA CYS A 184 6.84 5.43 7.08
C CYS A 184 5.89 5.78 5.95
N ILE A 185 4.78 5.04 5.82
CA ILE A 185 3.83 5.25 4.72
C ILE A 185 2.94 6.49 4.86
N SER A 186 3.01 7.18 6.00
CA SER A 186 2.29 8.44 6.30
C SER A 186 2.96 9.18 7.43
N ARG A 187 2.61 10.46 7.61
CA ARG A 187 3.00 11.25 8.80
C ARG A 187 2.40 10.62 10.06
N ALA A 188 1.15 10.17 10.02
CA ALA A 188 0.51 9.52 11.15
C ALA A 188 1.28 8.27 11.63
N VAL A 189 1.80 7.46 10.71
CA VAL A 189 2.67 6.32 11.05
C VAL A 189 4.00 6.81 11.62
N ARG A 190 4.64 7.83 11.02
CA ARG A 190 5.88 8.41 11.52
C ARG A 190 5.72 8.98 12.93
N ASP A 191 4.66 9.73 13.17
CA ASP A 191 4.37 10.33 14.49
C ASP A 191 4.12 9.24 15.55
N SER A 192 3.44 8.15 15.18
CA SER A 192 3.32 6.97 16.03
C SER A 192 4.68 6.35 16.36
N VAL A 193 5.60 6.28 15.39
CA VAL A 193 6.97 5.79 15.60
C VAL A 193 7.74 6.74 16.54
N LEU A 194 7.71 8.04 16.28
CA LEU A 194 8.48 9.03 17.05
C LEU A 194 7.96 9.21 18.48
N LYS A 195 6.67 8.98 18.72
CA LYS A 195 6.08 8.97 20.06
C LYS A 195 6.71 7.91 20.96
N GLU A 196 7.04 6.74 20.40
CA GLU A 196 7.60 5.60 21.15
C GLU A 196 9.12 5.51 21.06
N ALA A 197 9.70 6.05 19.96
CA ALA A 197 11.14 6.04 19.67
C ALA A 197 11.62 7.37 19.09
N PRO A 198 11.71 8.46 19.92
CA PRO A 198 12.09 9.80 19.46
C PRO A 198 13.49 9.86 18.81
N ASN A 199 14.40 8.97 19.22
CA ASN A 199 15.75 8.87 18.67
C ASN A 199 15.78 8.49 17.16
N LEU A 200 14.66 8.08 16.59
CA LEU A 200 14.55 7.77 15.16
C LEU A 200 14.21 9.01 14.30
N ALA A 201 14.07 10.19 14.88
CA ALA A 201 13.66 11.40 14.15
C ALA A 201 14.54 11.69 12.92
N SER A 202 15.87 11.58 13.06
CA SER A 202 16.83 11.80 11.96
C SER A 202 16.91 10.66 10.95
N LYS A 203 16.47 9.46 11.35
CA LYS A 203 16.49 8.25 10.50
C LYS A 203 15.16 7.99 9.81
N SER A 204 14.06 8.65 10.22
CA SER A 204 12.72 8.38 9.71
C SER A 204 12.31 9.38 8.63
N VAL A 205 11.79 8.86 7.53
CA VAL A 205 11.24 9.64 6.41
C VAL A 205 9.83 9.15 6.07
N VAL A 206 9.01 10.02 5.49
CA VAL A 206 7.69 9.65 4.97
C VAL A 206 7.80 9.44 3.48
N VAL A 207 7.36 8.27 3.01
CA VAL A 207 7.13 7.98 1.60
C VAL A 207 5.73 7.39 1.49
N TYR A 208 4.80 8.15 0.95
CA TYR A 208 3.42 7.71 0.80
C TYR A 208 3.32 6.47 -0.08
N ASN A 209 2.34 5.60 0.23
CA ASN A 209 2.06 4.46 -0.64
C ASN A 209 1.69 4.93 -2.05
N ALA A 210 2.28 4.29 -3.05
CA ALA A 210 1.90 4.52 -4.42
C ALA A 210 0.56 3.87 -4.76
N ILE A 211 -0.20 4.56 -5.62
CA ILE A 211 -1.34 3.99 -6.31
C ILE A 211 -1.02 3.97 -7.81
N THR A 212 -1.12 2.82 -8.41
CA THR A 212 -1.13 2.72 -9.86
C THR A 212 -2.55 3.02 -10.31
N ALA A 213 -2.72 4.02 -11.18
CA ALA A 213 -3.96 4.11 -11.93
C ALA A 213 -4.14 2.74 -12.62
N ALA A 214 -5.20 2.01 -12.26
CA ALA A 214 -5.47 0.76 -12.93
C ALA A 214 -5.51 1.05 -14.43
N ALA A 215 -4.58 0.47 -15.18
CA ALA A 215 -4.70 0.43 -16.62
C ALA A 215 -6.10 -0.09 -16.90
N ASN A 216 -6.77 0.47 -17.89
CA ASN A 216 -8.07 -0.02 -18.36
C ASN A 216 -7.90 -1.54 -18.59
N SER A 217 -8.09 -2.32 -17.56
CA SER A 217 -8.05 -3.77 -17.63
C SER A 217 -9.23 -4.15 -18.49
N GLY A 218 -8.91 -4.61 -19.68
CA GLY A 218 -9.65 -5.01 -20.83
C GLY A 218 -11.16 -5.02 -20.72
N ALA A 219 -11.80 -4.59 -21.78
CA ALA A 219 -13.23 -4.74 -22.06
C ALA A 219 -13.64 -6.24 -22.08
N GLY A 220 -13.48 -6.94 -20.96
CA GLY A 220 -14.21 -8.15 -20.68
C GLY A 220 -15.63 -7.71 -20.35
N GLN A 221 -16.63 -8.35 -20.97
CA GLN A 221 -18.05 -8.21 -20.63
C GLN A 221 -18.28 -8.71 -19.18
N HIS A 222 -17.87 -7.91 -18.20
CA HIS A 222 -18.30 -8.10 -16.82
C HIS A 222 -19.63 -7.36 -16.66
N ILE A 223 -20.67 -8.06 -16.23
CA ILE A 223 -21.90 -7.46 -15.72
C ILE A 223 -21.46 -6.35 -14.74
N GLY A 224 -21.88 -5.12 -15.00
CA GLY A 224 -21.48 -3.99 -14.15
C GLY A 224 -21.97 -4.20 -12.71
N LEU A 225 -21.20 -3.75 -11.72
CA LEU A 225 -21.59 -3.94 -10.31
C LEU A 225 -23.02 -3.46 -10.02
N ARG A 226 -23.47 -2.37 -10.66
CA ARG A 226 -24.83 -1.86 -10.50
C ARG A 226 -25.88 -2.85 -10.98
N GLU A 227 -25.66 -3.46 -12.12
CA GLU A 227 -26.56 -4.46 -12.71
C GLU A 227 -26.62 -5.72 -11.84
N GLU A 228 -25.48 -6.22 -11.38
CA GLU A 228 -25.38 -7.34 -10.46
C GLU A 228 -26.16 -7.11 -9.15
N LEU A 229 -26.10 -5.88 -8.62
CA LEU A 229 -26.76 -5.50 -7.38
C LEU A 229 -28.23 -5.11 -7.56
N GLY A 230 -28.72 -5.04 -8.80
CA GLY A 230 -30.06 -4.54 -9.11
C GLY A 230 -30.21 -3.04 -8.80
N VAL A 231 -29.13 -2.25 -8.88
CA VAL A 231 -29.13 -0.81 -8.65
C VAL A 231 -29.39 -0.08 -9.96
N PRO A 232 -30.47 0.72 -10.08
CA PRO A 232 -30.74 1.52 -11.27
C PRO A 232 -29.55 2.43 -11.62
N GLN A 233 -29.30 2.64 -12.93
CA GLN A 233 -28.21 3.51 -13.38
C GLN A 233 -28.36 4.95 -12.91
N SER A 234 -29.57 5.44 -12.74
CA SER A 234 -29.89 6.79 -12.26
C SER A 234 -29.87 6.94 -10.74
N ALA A 235 -29.89 5.83 -9.98
CA ALA A 235 -29.94 5.88 -8.53
C ALA A 235 -28.53 6.16 -7.96
N PRO A 236 -28.40 7.05 -6.97
CA PRO A 236 -27.13 7.24 -6.29
C PRO A 236 -26.65 5.98 -5.59
N LEU A 237 -25.34 5.65 -5.74
CA LEU A 237 -24.69 4.52 -5.07
C LEU A 237 -23.54 5.02 -4.18
N VAL A 238 -23.72 4.89 -2.89
CA VAL A 238 -22.71 5.20 -1.86
C VAL A 238 -22.04 3.91 -1.41
N GLY A 239 -20.70 3.89 -1.35
CA GLY A 239 -20.06 2.64 -1.00
C GLY A 239 -18.71 2.75 -0.36
N MET A 240 -18.32 1.66 0.25
CA MET A 240 -16.99 1.46 0.83
C MET A 240 -16.35 0.19 0.33
N VAL A 241 -15.01 0.18 0.31
CA VAL A 241 -14.19 -0.99 0.03
C VAL A 241 -13.27 -1.25 1.22
N GLY A 242 -13.29 -2.46 1.72
CA GLY A 242 -12.42 -2.83 2.83
C GLY A 242 -12.87 -4.10 3.52
N ARG A 243 -11.93 -4.78 4.16
CA ARG A 243 -12.23 -5.99 4.91
C ARG A 243 -13.29 -5.73 5.99
N VAL A 244 -14.26 -6.61 6.11
CA VAL A 244 -15.26 -6.55 7.19
C VAL A 244 -14.56 -6.81 8.53
N SER A 245 -14.56 -5.83 9.40
CA SER A 245 -13.91 -5.90 10.70
C SER A 245 -14.41 -4.79 11.64
N HIS A 246 -14.26 -5.01 12.93
CA HIS A 246 -14.71 -4.10 14.00
C HIS A 246 -14.21 -2.65 13.92
N TRP A 247 -13.23 -2.34 13.07
CA TRP A 247 -12.62 -1.01 13.02
C TRP A 247 -12.76 -0.29 11.69
N LYS A 248 -13.25 -0.98 10.64
CA LYS A 248 -13.44 -0.39 9.31
C LYS A 248 -14.72 0.44 9.17
N GLY A 249 -15.66 0.30 10.12
CA GLY A 249 -16.83 1.18 10.22
C GLY A 249 -17.98 0.83 9.28
N GLN A 250 -18.10 -0.44 8.83
CA GLN A 250 -19.28 -0.88 8.07
C GLN A 250 -20.58 -0.63 8.84
N GLU A 251 -20.54 -0.78 10.17
CA GLU A 251 -21.68 -0.50 11.06
C GLU A 251 -22.05 0.98 11.02
N ILE A 252 -21.05 1.88 11.05
CA ILE A 252 -21.26 3.33 10.98
C ILE A 252 -21.87 3.73 9.63
N LEU A 253 -21.43 3.09 8.52
CA LEU A 253 -22.07 3.32 7.21
C LEU A 253 -23.51 2.84 7.19
N ALA A 254 -23.84 1.70 7.82
CA ALA A 254 -25.21 1.20 7.89
C ALA A 254 -26.11 2.14 8.72
N GLU A 255 -25.64 2.63 9.86
CA GLU A 255 -26.37 3.60 10.68
C GLU A 255 -26.56 4.93 9.95
N ALA A 256 -25.54 5.44 9.24
CA ALA A 256 -25.64 6.62 8.41
C ALA A 256 -26.62 6.41 7.24
N ALA A 257 -26.63 5.26 6.60
CA ALA A 257 -27.55 4.92 5.52
C ALA A 257 -29.01 5.00 5.97
N ALA A 258 -29.31 4.51 7.18
CA ALA A 258 -30.68 4.60 7.75
C ALA A 258 -31.15 6.05 7.95
N LEU A 259 -30.22 6.97 8.21
CA LEU A 259 -30.51 8.41 8.31
C LEU A 259 -30.73 9.02 6.93
N VAL A 260 -29.79 8.79 6.00
CA VAL A 260 -29.82 9.32 4.63
C VAL A 260 -31.06 8.90 3.87
N LEU A 261 -31.50 7.63 4.00
CA LEU A 261 -32.67 7.10 3.29
C LEU A 261 -34.00 7.78 3.67
N ARG A 262 -34.05 8.53 4.76
CA ARG A 262 -35.23 9.36 5.13
C ARG A 262 -35.44 10.54 4.18
N GLY A 263 -34.34 11.14 3.70
CA GLY A 263 -34.34 12.27 2.75
C GLY A 263 -34.09 11.83 1.31
N HIS A 264 -33.37 10.74 1.10
CA HIS A 264 -32.94 10.21 -0.20
C HIS A 264 -33.32 8.73 -0.36
N PRO A 265 -34.63 8.39 -0.43
CA PRO A 265 -35.11 7.00 -0.49
C PRO A 265 -34.67 6.26 -1.77
N GLU A 266 -34.22 6.99 -2.81
CA GLU A 266 -33.70 6.43 -4.05
C GLU A 266 -32.25 5.94 -3.92
N ALA A 267 -31.51 6.33 -2.89
CA ALA A 267 -30.10 5.99 -2.72
C ALA A 267 -29.91 4.49 -2.37
N TYR A 268 -28.77 3.98 -2.78
CA TYR A 268 -28.29 2.63 -2.46
C TYR A 268 -26.93 2.71 -1.77
N PHE A 269 -26.66 1.69 -0.94
CA PHE A 269 -25.41 1.56 -0.20
C PHE A 269 -24.77 0.21 -0.47
N VAL A 270 -23.42 0.18 -0.50
CA VAL A 270 -22.69 -1.07 -0.68
C VAL A 270 -21.41 -1.11 0.16
N ALA A 271 -21.17 -2.23 0.81
CA ALA A 271 -19.87 -2.54 1.43
C ALA A 271 -19.25 -3.74 0.73
N VAL A 272 -18.07 -3.55 0.16
CA VAL A 272 -17.34 -4.57 -0.62
C VAL A 272 -16.10 -5.01 0.14
N GLY A 273 -15.97 -6.30 0.41
CA GLY A 273 -14.77 -6.88 1.01
C GLY A 273 -14.99 -8.20 1.71
N SER A 274 -13.90 -8.95 1.87
CA SER A 274 -13.89 -10.21 2.60
C SER A 274 -13.80 -10.01 4.12
N TYR A 275 -13.93 -11.09 4.85
CA TYR A 275 -13.64 -11.21 6.27
C TYR A 275 -12.66 -12.35 6.50
N PHE A 276 -11.95 -12.33 7.60
CA PHE A 276 -11.17 -13.50 8.01
C PHE A 276 -12.09 -14.57 8.63
N ALA A 277 -11.76 -15.84 8.43
CA ALA A 277 -12.59 -16.95 8.91
C ALA A 277 -12.84 -16.92 10.43
N ASP A 278 -11.87 -16.46 11.20
CA ASP A 278 -11.95 -16.24 12.66
C ASP A 278 -12.71 -14.95 13.05
N GLU A 279 -13.04 -14.10 12.09
CA GLU A 279 -13.77 -12.83 12.27
C GLU A 279 -15.19 -12.85 11.63
N SER A 280 -15.73 -14.01 11.26
CA SER A 280 -17.06 -14.16 10.64
C SER A 280 -18.20 -13.55 11.46
N HIS A 281 -18.06 -13.56 12.79
CA HIS A 281 -19.03 -12.96 13.72
C HIS A 281 -19.29 -11.47 13.48
N TYR A 282 -18.31 -10.72 12.91
CA TYR A 282 -18.53 -9.32 12.52
C TYR A 282 -19.45 -9.18 11.32
N LEU A 283 -19.37 -10.13 10.35
CA LEU A 283 -20.29 -10.15 9.22
C LEU A 283 -21.72 -10.44 9.68
N ASP A 284 -21.91 -11.42 10.58
CA ASP A 284 -23.23 -11.77 11.09
C ASP A 284 -23.84 -10.61 11.91
N LYS A 285 -23.03 -9.94 12.71
CA LYS A 285 -23.45 -8.74 13.44
C LYS A 285 -23.87 -7.62 12.47
N LEU A 286 -23.11 -7.39 11.42
CA LEU A 286 -23.43 -6.39 10.39
C LEU A 286 -24.72 -6.73 9.66
N LYS A 287 -24.95 -7.98 9.26
CA LYS A 287 -26.21 -8.43 8.65
C LYS A 287 -27.40 -8.19 9.58
N SER A 288 -27.27 -8.54 10.86
CA SER A 288 -28.31 -8.32 11.87
C SER A 288 -28.61 -6.82 12.06
N LEU A 289 -27.59 -5.96 12.05
CA LEU A 289 -27.75 -4.52 12.12
C LEU A 289 -28.51 -3.97 10.89
N ILE A 290 -28.11 -4.37 9.67
CA ILE A 290 -28.76 -3.97 8.41
C ILE A 290 -30.24 -4.31 8.46
N ALA A 291 -30.60 -5.54 8.85
CA ALA A 291 -32.00 -5.99 8.98
C ALA A 291 -32.74 -5.18 10.04
N SER A 292 -32.16 -4.97 11.23
CA SER A 292 -32.79 -4.20 12.30
C SER A 292 -33.04 -2.74 11.97
N LEU A 293 -32.23 -2.16 11.07
CA LEU A 293 -32.39 -0.80 10.56
C LEU A 293 -33.37 -0.71 9.37
N GLY A 294 -33.92 -1.82 8.91
CA GLY A 294 -34.84 -1.87 7.75
C GLY A 294 -34.17 -1.51 6.43
N LEU A 295 -32.88 -1.83 6.30
CA LEU A 295 -32.07 -1.49 5.12
C LEU A 295 -32.08 -2.59 4.04
N ASP A 296 -32.90 -3.64 4.20
CA ASP A 296 -33.01 -4.74 3.25
C ASP A 296 -33.39 -4.19 1.86
N GLY A 297 -32.63 -4.61 0.87
CA GLY A 297 -32.83 -4.11 -0.49
C GLY A 297 -32.14 -2.77 -0.81
N ARG A 298 -31.71 -1.99 0.17
CA ARG A 298 -30.99 -0.71 -0.02
C ARG A 298 -29.52 -0.74 0.37
N PHE A 299 -29.13 -1.66 1.27
CA PHE A 299 -27.74 -1.89 1.64
C PHE A 299 -27.29 -3.27 1.16
N ARG A 300 -26.22 -3.32 0.38
CA ARG A 300 -25.66 -4.56 -0.20
C ARG A 300 -24.32 -4.89 0.43
N LEU A 301 -24.14 -6.16 0.77
CA LEU A 301 -22.85 -6.71 1.16
C LEU A 301 -22.32 -7.54 -0.01
N VAL A 302 -21.10 -7.25 -0.43
CA VAL A 302 -20.44 -7.90 -1.57
C VAL A 302 -19.11 -8.45 -1.11
N ASP A 303 -18.80 -9.67 -1.48
CA ASP A 303 -17.53 -10.30 -1.17
C ASP A 303 -16.35 -9.60 -1.86
N TYR A 304 -15.14 -10.04 -1.52
CA TYR A 304 -13.91 -9.55 -2.12
C TYR A 304 -13.93 -9.57 -3.65
N ARG A 305 -13.47 -8.49 -4.24
CA ARG A 305 -13.28 -8.33 -5.68
C ARG A 305 -11.82 -8.10 -6.00
N SER A 306 -11.25 -8.90 -6.89
CA SER A 306 -9.88 -8.69 -7.39
C SER A 306 -9.79 -7.41 -8.24
N ASN A 307 -10.81 -7.12 -9.05
CA ASN A 307 -10.93 -5.87 -9.80
C ASN A 307 -11.75 -4.83 -9.01
N VAL A 308 -11.12 -4.18 -8.06
CA VAL A 308 -11.74 -3.11 -7.26
C VAL A 308 -12.02 -1.83 -8.06
N THR A 309 -11.40 -1.67 -9.22
CA THR A 309 -11.59 -0.49 -10.07
C THR A 309 -13.03 -0.37 -10.55
N ASP A 310 -13.65 -1.50 -10.92
CA ASP A 310 -15.06 -1.51 -11.35
C ASP A 310 -16.00 -1.17 -10.19
N VAL A 311 -15.63 -1.53 -8.96
CA VAL A 311 -16.37 -1.10 -7.76
C VAL A 311 -16.34 0.42 -7.66
N TYR A 312 -15.15 1.03 -7.67
CA TYR A 312 -15.06 2.50 -7.56
C TYR A 312 -15.78 3.22 -8.70
N ARG A 313 -15.73 2.70 -9.93
CA ARG A 313 -16.44 3.28 -11.08
C ARG A 313 -17.95 3.24 -10.94
N ALA A 314 -18.48 2.22 -10.27
CA ALA A 314 -19.91 2.08 -10.03
C ALA A 314 -20.44 3.06 -8.97
N LEU A 315 -19.58 3.54 -8.05
CA LEU A 315 -19.96 4.44 -6.97
C LEU A 315 -20.13 5.88 -7.46
N ASP A 316 -21.01 6.62 -6.79
CA ASP A 316 -21.09 8.08 -6.87
C ASP A 316 -20.29 8.73 -5.73
N ILE A 317 -20.35 8.16 -4.55
CA ILE A 317 -19.65 8.62 -3.35
C ILE A 317 -18.92 7.43 -2.74
N PHE A 318 -17.63 7.59 -2.47
CA PHE A 318 -16.83 6.63 -1.72
C PHE A 318 -16.73 7.07 -0.26
N VAL A 319 -16.86 6.12 0.68
CA VAL A 319 -16.78 6.38 2.12
C VAL A 319 -15.72 5.49 2.77
N LEU A 320 -14.88 6.07 3.63
CA LEU A 320 -13.98 5.32 4.52
C LEU A 320 -14.27 5.70 5.98
N PRO A 321 -15.25 5.05 6.65
CA PRO A 321 -15.74 5.44 7.96
C PRO A 321 -15.00 4.72 9.09
N SER A 322 -13.71 4.48 8.94
CA SER A 322 -12.90 3.72 9.90
C SER A 322 -12.98 4.32 11.31
N VAL A 323 -13.27 3.49 12.32
CA VAL A 323 -13.40 3.94 13.72
C VAL A 323 -12.06 3.97 14.47
N LYS A 324 -11.01 3.39 13.88
CA LYS A 324 -9.62 3.50 14.37
C LYS A 324 -8.75 4.17 13.34
N PRO A 325 -7.64 4.83 13.75
CA PRO A 325 -6.74 5.50 12.84
C PRO A 325 -6.24 4.58 11.74
N GLU A 326 -6.51 4.94 10.49
CA GLU A 326 -5.92 4.28 9.33
C GLU A 326 -4.43 4.62 9.25
N PRO A 327 -3.56 3.65 8.99
CA PRO A 327 -2.16 3.96 8.72
C PRO A 327 -1.95 4.85 7.48
N PHE A 328 -2.81 4.69 6.44
CA PHE A 328 -2.79 5.47 5.22
C PHE A 328 -4.20 5.69 4.64
N GLY A 329 -4.93 4.60 4.36
CA GLY A 329 -6.24 4.68 3.68
C GLY A 329 -6.13 4.51 2.17
N ARG A 330 -5.37 3.52 1.71
CA ARG A 330 -5.12 3.22 0.29
C ARG A 330 -6.38 3.25 -0.57
N VAL A 331 -7.48 2.65 -0.09
CA VAL A 331 -8.77 2.57 -0.80
C VAL A 331 -9.38 3.95 -1.08
N THR A 332 -9.10 4.96 -0.23
CA THR A 332 -9.52 6.35 -0.47
C THR A 332 -8.81 6.91 -1.72
N VAL A 333 -7.50 6.74 -1.79
CA VAL A 333 -6.72 7.23 -2.94
C VAL A 333 -7.12 6.49 -4.23
N GLU A 334 -7.42 5.20 -4.14
CA GLU A 334 -7.93 4.41 -5.26
C GLU A 334 -9.26 4.97 -5.77
N ALA A 335 -10.20 5.29 -4.89
CA ALA A 335 -11.47 5.92 -5.25
C ALA A 335 -11.25 7.32 -5.87
N MET A 336 -10.36 8.13 -5.29
CA MET A 336 -9.97 9.44 -5.82
C MET A 336 -9.45 9.32 -7.25
N THR A 337 -8.58 8.36 -7.56
CA THR A 337 -8.05 8.17 -8.92
C THR A 337 -9.13 7.85 -9.95
N GLN A 338 -10.28 7.33 -9.52
CA GLN A 338 -11.44 7.07 -10.37
C GLN A 338 -12.42 8.25 -10.40
N GLY A 339 -12.04 9.42 -9.87
CA GLY A 339 -12.84 10.64 -9.89
C GLY A 339 -14.07 10.58 -8.97
N ARG A 340 -14.01 9.79 -7.91
CA ARG A 340 -15.10 9.73 -6.93
C ARG A 340 -14.95 10.79 -5.87
N ALA A 341 -16.06 11.43 -5.50
CA ALA A 341 -16.10 12.22 -4.28
C ALA A 341 -15.89 11.30 -3.08
N VAL A 342 -15.01 11.69 -2.16
CA VAL A 342 -14.64 10.84 -1.02
C VAL A 342 -15.00 11.49 0.30
N ILE A 343 -15.50 10.67 1.23
CA ILE A 343 -15.72 11.03 2.63
C ILE A 343 -14.92 10.08 3.49
N ALA A 344 -14.08 10.59 4.37
CA ALA A 344 -13.27 9.75 5.26
C ALA A 344 -13.27 10.29 6.70
N THR A 345 -12.87 9.45 7.64
CA THR A 345 -12.78 9.87 9.04
C THR A 345 -11.53 10.72 9.31
N ASN A 346 -11.70 11.77 10.10
CA ASN A 346 -10.69 12.77 10.45
C ASN A 346 -9.70 12.23 11.49
N HIS A 347 -8.99 11.15 11.17
CA HIS A 347 -7.92 10.62 12.01
C HIS A 347 -6.95 9.71 11.24
N GLY A 348 -5.75 9.51 11.81
CA GLY A 348 -4.71 8.69 11.18
C GLY A 348 -4.20 9.29 9.88
N GLY A 349 -3.77 8.43 8.94
CA GLY A 349 -3.22 8.85 7.65
C GLY A 349 -4.25 9.38 6.66
N THR A 350 -5.55 9.18 6.89
CA THR A 350 -6.61 9.65 5.96
C THR A 350 -6.66 11.16 5.85
N VAL A 351 -6.33 11.89 6.92
CA VAL A 351 -6.28 13.36 6.92
C VAL A 351 -5.20 13.93 6.00
N GLU A 352 -4.23 13.11 5.64
CA GLU A 352 -3.12 13.49 4.76
C GLU A 352 -3.47 13.31 3.26
N LEU A 353 -4.59 12.63 2.99
CA LEU A 353 -5.03 12.29 1.63
C LEU A 353 -6.03 13.28 1.07
N ILE A 354 -6.67 14.07 1.93
CA ILE A 354 -7.85 14.88 1.59
C ILE A 354 -7.56 16.34 1.91
N GLU A 355 -7.75 17.21 0.93
CA GLU A 355 -7.91 18.64 1.13
C GLU A 355 -9.41 18.91 1.39
N GLU A 356 -9.72 19.23 2.66
CA GLU A 356 -11.09 19.41 3.16
C GLU A 356 -11.91 20.37 2.30
N GLY A 357 -13.08 19.92 1.86
CA GLY A 357 -14.00 20.69 1.02
C GLY A 357 -13.57 20.84 -0.45
N VAL A 358 -12.35 20.41 -0.82
CA VAL A 358 -11.80 20.49 -2.19
C VAL A 358 -11.73 19.13 -2.85
N THR A 359 -10.99 18.20 -2.24
CA THR A 359 -10.79 16.85 -2.79
C THR A 359 -11.59 15.78 -2.06
N GLY A 360 -12.28 16.13 -0.99
CA GLY A 360 -13.10 15.24 -0.18
C GLY A 360 -13.60 15.92 1.08
N MET A 361 -14.26 15.14 1.94
CA MET A 361 -14.77 15.59 3.23
C MET A 361 -14.23 14.72 4.36
N LEU A 362 -13.96 15.33 5.49
CA LEU A 362 -13.51 14.66 6.71
C LEU A 362 -14.60 14.74 7.78
N VAL A 363 -14.96 13.60 8.36
CA VAL A 363 -15.97 13.48 9.41
C VAL A 363 -15.39 12.90 10.70
N PRO A 364 -15.93 13.19 11.87
CA PRO A 364 -15.50 12.56 13.11
C PRO A 364 -15.62 11.03 13.04
N PRO A 365 -14.69 10.27 13.63
CA PRO A 365 -14.80 8.81 13.70
C PRO A 365 -15.98 8.39 14.60
N ALA A 366 -16.61 7.26 14.27
CA ALA A 366 -17.76 6.71 15.00
C ALA A 366 -18.95 7.67 15.14
N ASP A 367 -19.14 8.59 14.19
CA ASP A 367 -20.27 9.52 14.15
C ASP A 367 -21.12 9.29 12.90
N PRO A 368 -22.14 8.44 12.95
CA PRO A 368 -23.02 8.17 11.84
C PRO A 368 -23.85 9.38 11.40
N LYS A 369 -24.12 10.36 12.31
CA LYS A 369 -24.88 11.57 11.98
C LYS A 369 -24.04 12.53 11.13
N ALA A 370 -22.79 12.76 11.52
CA ALA A 370 -21.88 13.57 10.74
C ALA A 370 -21.60 12.93 9.36
N LEU A 371 -21.47 11.61 9.30
CA LEU A 371 -21.32 10.88 8.04
C LEU A 371 -22.57 11.01 7.17
N ALA A 372 -23.77 10.86 7.74
CA ALA A 372 -25.03 11.04 7.01
C ALA A 372 -25.14 12.47 6.41
N ALA A 373 -24.87 13.48 7.21
CA ALA A 373 -24.92 14.88 6.74
C ALA A 373 -23.95 15.15 5.58
N ALA A 374 -22.74 14.59 5.62
CA ALA A 374 -21.77 14.72 4.52
C ALA A 374 -22.25 13.98 3.25
N ILE A 375 -22.87 12.79 3.41
CA ILE A 375 -23.46 12.05 2.28
C ILE A 375 -24.62 12.83 1.69
N GLU A 376 -25.57 13.33 2.51
CA GLU A 376 -26.73 14.11 2.09
C GLU A 376 -26.34 15.37 1.32
N LEU A 377 -25.29 16.08 1.77
CA LEU A 377 -24.76 17.25 1.06
C LEU A 377 -24.32 16.88 -0.36
N LEU A 378 -23.54 15.79 -0.52
CA LEU A 378 -23.06 15.37 -1.82
C LEU A 378 -24.15 14.72 -2.70
N LEU A 379 -25.21 14.15 -2.12
CA LEU A 379 -26.37 13.65 -2.86
C LEU A 379 -27.23 14.81 -3.38
N SER A 380 -27.42 15.84 -2.57
CA SER A 380 -28.25 17.02 -2.89
C SER A 380 -27.57 17.97 -3.88
N ASP A 381 -26.23 17.96 -3.99
CA ASP A 381 -25.47 18.77 -4.94
C ASP A 381 -24.58 17.92 -5.87
N PRO A 382 -25.13 17.42 -6.97
CA PRO A 382 -24.36 16.65 -7.96
C PRO A 382 -23.21 17.43 -8.60
N ALA A 383 -23.32 18.76 -8.70
CA ALA A 383 -22.26 19.60 -9.28
C ALA A 383 -21.06 19.68 -8.34
N LEU A 384 -21.29 19.89 -7.03
CA LEU A 384 -20.26 19.84 -6.00
C LEU A 384 -19.60 18.45 -5.98
N ARG A 385 -20.40 17.38 -5.97
CA ARG A 385 -19.90 15.99 -5.99
C ARG A 385 -18.99 15.73 -7.18
N TYR A 386 -19.38 16.15 -8.37
CA TYR A 386 -18.58 16.01 -9.59
C TYR A 386 -17.28 16.82 -9.50
N LYS A 387 -17.37 18.10 -9.13
CA LYS A 387 -16.20 18.99 -8.97
C LYS A 387 -15.19 18.42 -7.98
N MET A 388 -15.66 17.95 -6.83
CA MET A 388 -14.82 17.35 -5.79
C MET A 388 -14.13 16.06 -6.30
N GLY A 389 -14.84 15.18 -6.99
CA GLY A 389 -14.28 13.97 -7.59
C GLY A 389 -13.20 14.26 -8.63
N GLN A 390 -13.38 15.29 -9.48
CA GLN A 390 -12.36 15.71 -10.45
C GLN A 390 -11.11 16.25 -9.76
N ALA A 391 -11.27 17.13 -8.76
CA ALA A 391 -10.16 17.65 -7.97
C ALA A 391 -9.42 16.51 -7.25
N ALA A 392 -10.16 15.57 -6.66
CA ALA A 392 -9.61 14.39 -6.01
C ALA A 392 -8.73 13.55 -6.97
N SER A 393 -9.20 13.35 -8.22
CA SER A 393 -8.47 12.56 -9.22
C SER A 393 -7.14 13.20 -9.62
N ILE A 394 -7.11 14.51 -9.79
CA ILE A 394 -5.90 15.27 -10.12
C ILE A 394 -4.92 15.16 -8.93
N TYR A 395 -5.39 15.54 -7.74
CA TYR A 395 -4.59 15.51 -6.51
C TYR A 395 -3.98 14.13 -6.24
N ALA A 396 -4.78 13.07 -6.36
CA ALA A 396 -4.31 11.70 -6.11
C ALA A 396 -3.19 11.26 -7.07
N ARG A 397 -3.28 11.64 -8.33
CA ARG A 397 -2.25 11.30 -9.34
C ARG A 397 -0.95 12.06 -9.11
N GLU A 398 -1.03 13.32 -8.72
CA GLU A 398 0.12 14.18 -8.46
C GLU A 398 0.87 13.76 -7.19
N HIS A 399 0.14 13.49 -6.11
CA HIS A 399 0.74 13.26 -4.79
C HIS A 399 1.00 11.80 -4.45
N PHE A 400 0.24 10.86 -5.03
CA PHE A 400 0.31 9.43 -4.69
C PHE A 400 0.61 8.53 -5.90
N GLY A 401 1.04 9.11 -7.02
CA GLY A 401 1.42 8.35 -8.21
C GLY A 401 2.72 7.54 -8.02
N LEU A 402 2.83 6.41 -8.73
CA LEU A 402 4.01 5.55 -8.68
C LEU A 402 5.33 6.25 -9.07
N PRO A 403 5.39 7.21 -10.02
CA PRO A 403 6.63 7.89 -10.36
C PRO A 403 7.27 8.62 -9.18
N GLY A 404 6.51 9.45 -8.45
CA GLY A 404 7.00 10.20 -7.30
C GLY A 404 7.44 9.29 -6.15
N HIS A 405 6.68 8.23 -5.87
CA HIS A 405 7.07 7.19 -4.91
C HIS A 405 8.39 6.52 -5.32
N SER A 406 8.52 6.16 -6.61
CA SER A 406 9.70 5.46 -7.11
C SER A 406 10.96 6.32 -7.03
N GLU A 407 10.86 7.61 -7.32
CA GLU A 407 11.98 8.53 -7.21
C GLU A 407 12.48 8.65 -5.77
N GLN A 408 11.55 8.84 -4.81
CA GLN A 408 11.90 8.90 -3.39
C GLN A 408 12.52 7.59 -2.89
N MET A 409 11.96 6.44 -3.25
CA MET A 409 12.49 5.13 -2.84
C MET A 409 13.86 4.85 -3.44
N ARG A 410 14.11 5.19 -4.71
CA ARG A 410 15.44 5.05 -5.33
C ARG A 410 16.48 5.86 -4.60
N LYS A 411 16.18 7.13 -4.34
CA LYS A 411 17.09 8.00 -3.58
C LYS A 411 17.45 7.41 -2.22
N ILE A 412 16.47 6.91 -1.47
CA ILE A 412 16.71 6.31 -0.15
C ILE A 412 17.58 5.06 -0.26
N VAL A 413 17.35 4.22 -1.27
CA VAL A 413 18.13 3.00 -1.50
C VAL A 413 19.55 3.36 -1.94
N ASP A 414 19.71 4.27 -2.89
CA ASP A 414 21.01 4.72 -3.38
C ASP A 414 21.84 5.33 -2.23
N ASP A 415 21.24 6.21 -1.41
CA ASP A 415 21.91 6.82 -0.23
C ASP A 415 22.41 5.76 0.76
N LEU A 416 21.61 4.70 1.03
CA LEU A 416 21.99 3.66 1.98
C LEU A 416 23.07 2.71 1.45
N VAL A 417 23.11 2.47 0.15
CA VAL A 417 24.09 1.57 -0.45
C VAL A 417 25.41 2.25 -0.73
N THR A 418 25.41 3.57 -1.03
CA THR A 418 26.65 4.32 -1.36
C THR A 418 27.40 4.85 -0.14
N HIS A 419 26.77 4.93 1.03
CA HIS A 419 27.40 5.45 2.25
C HIS A 419 27.92 4.35 3.21
N VAL A 420 28.10 3.14 2.72
CA VAL A 420 28.70 1.98 3.43
C VAL A 420 30.11 1.66 2.79
#